data_b886f3e6fa0a0b0052748bdd0ecc39b2
#
_entry.id   b886f3e6fa0a0b0052748bdd0ecc39b2
#
_cell.length_a   1.000
_cell.length_b   1.000
_cell.length_c   1.000
_cell.angle_alpha   90.00
_cell.angle_beta   90.00
_cell.angle_gamma   90.00
#
_symmetry.space_group_name_H-M   'P 1'
#
loop_
_entity.id
_entity.type
_entity.pdbx_description
1 polymer ?
#
loop_
_entity_poly.entity_id
_entity_poly.type
_entity_poly.pdbx_seq_one_letter_code
_entity_poly.pdbx_strand_id
1 'polypeptide(L)'
;MWQFWIDRGGTFTDIVARKPDGTILIDKLLSENVSMYKDAAIAGIKRILNLKNEDKIPTDKIASVKMGTTVATNALLERKGDRTLLLITKGFGDLLRIGYQNRPLLFDLNIQLPELLYDRVVEVSERLDAQGKIVKKLDENQVKIALKKAKNDGINSVAIAFMHSYINPDHENVIAKIAENENFDQISVSHKVSPLIKLVGRGDTTVVDAYLSPILRRYVNQVSEELEEDKSTKLMFMQSNGGLTDANLFQGKDALLSGPAGGVVSMVQTGKQAGYGKLIGFDMGGTSTDVCHFAGEYERSFETELAGVRIRAPMMQINTVAAGGGSILSFKAVSYTHLRAHE
;
A
#
# COMPACT_ATOMS: atom_id res chain seq x y z
N MET A 1 -11.47 -0.26 -29.34
CA MET A 1 -10.21 0.05 -28.66
C MET A 1 -9.84 -1.12 -27.75
N TRP A 2 -8.55 -1.37 -27.54
CA TRP A 2 -8.07 -2.39 -26.62
C TRP A 2 -8.33 -2.03 -25.15
N GLN A 3 -8.49 -3.04 -24.30
CA GLN A 3 -8.54 -2.90 -22.85
C GLN A 3 -7.65 -3.96 -22.22
N PHE A 4 -6.86 -3.58 -21.22
CA PHE A 4 -5.96 -4.48 -20.52
C PHE A 4 -6.29 -4.54 -19.04
N TRP A 5 -6.24 -5.73 -18.46
CA TRP A 5 -6.27 -6.00 -17.03
C TRP A 5 -5.03 -6.78 -16.69
N ILE A 6 -4.24 -6.28 -15.77
CA ILE A 6 -2.91 -6.80 -15.44
C ILE A 6 -2.83 -7.01 -13.94
N ASP A 7 -2.46 -8.20 -13.53
CA ASP A 7 -2.10 -8.47 -12.13
C ASP A 7 -0.60 -8.73 -12.05
N ARG A 8 0.13 -7.75 -11.50
CA ARG A 8 1.57 -7.83 -11.28
C ARG A 8 1.84 -8.42 -9.90
N GLY A 9 1.92 -9.74 -9.81
CA GLY A 9 2.34 -10.45 -8.61
C GLY A 9 3.85 -10.40 -8.37
N GLY A 10 4.32 -11.02 -7.30
CA GLY A 10 5.75 -11.09 -6.96
C GLY A 10 6.56 -11.95 -7.93
N THR A 11 6.01 -13.08 -8.40
CA THR A 11 6.72 -14.03 -9.28
C THR A 11 6.25 -13.91 -10.73
N PHE A 12 4.95 -13.86 -10.95
CA PHE A 12 4.35 -13.79 -12.28
C PHE A 12 3.46 -12.57 -12.42
N THR A 13 3.37 -12.10 -13.66
CA THR A 13 2.44 -11.07 -14.10
C THR A 13 1.45 -11.72 -15.06
N ASP A 14 0.18 -11.71 -14.70
CA ASP A 14 -0.93 -12.22 -15.51
C ASP A 14 -1.58 -11.05 -16.25
N ILE A 15 -1.86 -11.25 -17.54
CA ILE A 15 -2.41 -10.22 -18.43
C ILE A 15 -3.62 -10.77 -19.15
N VAL A 16 -4.72 -10.05 -19.04
CA VAL A 16 -5.93 -10.28 -19.82
C VAL A 16 -6.15 -9.07 -20.72
N ALA A 17 -6.29 -9.29 -22.01
CA ALA A 17 -6.57 -8.23 -22.99
C ALA A 17 -7.84 -8.49 -23.76
N ARG A 18 -8.65 -7.46 -23.93
CA ARG A 18 -9.84 -7.48 -24.79
C ARG A 18 -9.58 -6.68 -26.05
N LYS A 19 -9.70 -7.35 -27.19
CA LYS A 19 -9.62 -6.74 -28.53
C LYS A 19 -10.83 -5.82 -28.81
N PRO A 20 -10.73 -4.95 -29.81
CA PRO A 20 -11.87 -4.15 -30.28
C PRO A 20 -13.08 -4.97 -30.74
N ASP A 21 -12.86 -6.18 -31.25
CA ASP A 21 -13.90 -7.14 -31.69
C ASP A 21 -14.53 -7.95 -30.53
N GLY A 22 -14.05 -7.72 -29.29
CA GLY A 22 -14.51 -8.41 -28.08
C GLY A 22 -13.74 -9.68 -27.72
N THR A 23 -12.83 -10.16 -28.58
CA THR A 23 -12.01 -11.36 -28.31
C THR A 23 -11.12 -11.14 -27.09
N ILE A 24 -11.03 -12.13 -26.21
CA ILE A 24 -10.15 -12.12 -25.03
C ILE A 24 -8.87 -12.87 -25.35
N LEU A 25 -7.74 -12.27 -25.03
CA LEU A 25 -6.42 -12.88 -25.02
C LEU A 25 -5.86 -12.92 -23.60
N ILE A 26 -5.11 -13.96 -23.31
CA ILE A 26 -4.45 -14.15 -22.00
C ILE A 26 -2.97 -14.38 -22.25
N ASP A 27 -2.13 -13.75 -21.41
CA ASP A 27 -0.69 -13.97 -21.41
C ASP A 27 -0.17 -13.99 -19.96
N LYS A 28 1.00 -14.62 -19.76
CA LYS A 28 1.65 -14.72 -18.46
C LYS A 28 3.15 -14.61 -18.63
N LEU A 29 3.77 -13.73 -17.83
CA LEU A 29 5.19 -13.48 -17.83
C LEU A 29 5.77 -13.56 -16.42
N LEU A 30 7.09 -13.75 -16.30
CA LEU A 30 7.77 -13.51 -15.02
C LEU A 30 7.67 -12.02 -14.68
N SER A 31 7.42 -11.67 -13.42
CA SER A 31 7.35 -10.26 -13.00
C SER A 31 8.71 -9.56 -13.10
N GLU A 32 9.81 -10.32 -12.95
CA GLU A 32 11.17 -9.82 -13.07
C GLU A 32 11.94 -10.68 -14.07
N ASN A 33 12.42 -10.06 -15.15
CA ASN A 33 13.33 -10.66 -16.13
C ASN A 33 14.18 -9.56 -16.80
N VAL A 34 15.14 -9.06 -16.04
CA VAL A 34 15.96 -7.88 -16.41
C VAL A 34 16.69 -8.05 -17.75
N SER A 35 16.98 -9.30 -18.18
CA SER A 35 17.61 -9.57 -19.48
C SER A 35 16.67 -9.41 -20.67
N MET A 36 15.35 -9.48 -20.45
CA MET A 36 14.35 -9.49 -21.53
C MET A 36 13.52 -8.20 -21.58
N TYR A 37 13.18 -7.60 -20.43
CA TYR A 37 12.34 -6.41 -20.33
C TYR A 37 12.56 -5.67 -19.01
N LYS A 38 12.23 -4.38 -19.01
CA LYS A 38 12.28 -3.53 -17.80
C LYS A 38 11.06 -3.71 -16.89
N ASP A 39 9.88 -3.92 -17.49
CA ASP A 39 8.62 -4.13 -16.80
C ASP A 39 7.76 -5.17 -17.50
N ALA A 40 7.21 -6.11 -16.74
CA ALA A 40 6.43 -7.23 -17.27
C ALA A 40 5.07 -6.80 -17.84
N ALA A 41 4.42 -5.78 -17.25
CA ALA A 41 3.13 -5.28 -17.74
C ALA A 41 3.29 -4.67 -19.14
N ILE A 42 4.31 -3.83 -19.32
CA ILE A 42 4.63 -3.21 -20.60
C ILE A 42 5.04 -4.25 -21.63
N ALA A 43 5.91 -5.19 -21.25
CA ALA A 43 6.34 -6.28 -22.12
C ALA A 43 5.15 -7.13 -22.60
N GLY A 44 4.23 -7.45 -21.72
CA GLY A 44 3.04 -8.21 -22.08
C GLY A 44 2.06 -7.45 -22.96
N ILE A 45 1.87 -6.15 -22.74
CA ILE A 45 1.09 -5.31 -23.68
C ILE A 45 1.72 -5.33 -25.06
N LYS A 46 3.05 -5.10 -25.17
CA LYS A 46 3.78 -5.13 -26.44
C LYS A 46 3.67 -6.50 -27.12
N ARG A 47 3.82 -7.58 -26.37
CA ARG A 47 3.71 -8.97 -26.90
C ARG A 47 2.29 -9.26 -27.44
N ILE A 48 1.24 -8.88 -26.73
CA ILE A 48 -0.16 -9.07 -27.18
C ILE A 48 -0.45 -8.23 -28.43
N LEU A 49 0.14 -7.05 -28.54
CA LEU A 49 0.02 -6.18 -29.71
C LEU A 49 0.95 -6.54 -30.86
N ASN A 50 1.80 -7.59 -30.72
CA ASN A 50 2.84 -8.00 -31.68
C ASN A 50 3.85 -6.88 -31.98
N LEU A 51 4.22 -6.10 -30.97
CA LEU A 51 5.24 -5.06 -31.04
C LEU A 51 6.59 -5.58 -30.58
N LYS A 52 7.69 -5.01 -31.10
CA LYS A 52 9.03 -5.25 -30.58
C LYS A 52 9.28 -4.43 -29.31
N ASN A 53 10.34 -4.76 -28.57
CA ASN A 53 10.65 -4.06 -27.31
C ASN A 53 10.92 -2.56 -27.52
N GLU A 54 11.53 -2.18 -28.63
CA GLU A 54 11.83 -0.81 -29.02
C GLU A 54 10.64 -0.03 -29.58
N ASP A 55 9.55 -0.71 -29.96
CA ASP A 55 8.38 -0.07 -30.55
C ASP A 55 7.59 0.68 -29.45
N LYS A 56 7.02 1.82 -29.84
CA LYS A 56 6.09 2.56 -28.98
C LYS A 56 4.73 1.90 -28.97
N ILE A 57 4.08 1.95 -27.80
CA ILE A 57 2.72 1.43 -27.64
C ILE A 57 1.74 2.43 -28.29
N PRO A 58 0.84 2.00 -29.21
CA PRO A 58 -0.14 2.87 -29.84
C PRO A 58 -1.27 3.21 -28.85
N THR A 59 -1.07 4.24 -28.02
CA THR A 59 -1.98 4.64 -26.94
C THR A 59 -3.34 5.09 -27.44
N ASP A 60 -3.40 5.66 -28.65
CA ASP A 60 -4.64 6.01 -29.37
C ASP A 60 -5.58 4.81 -29.60
N LYS A 61 -5.03 3.57 -29.59
CA LYS A 61 -5.80 2.33 -29.77
C LYS A 61 -6.21 1.66 -28.47
N ILE A 62 -5.71 2.17 -27.31
CA ILE A 62 -5.95 1.59 -25.98
C ILE A 62 -6.92 2.48 -25.21
N ALA A 63 -8.06 1.94 -24.80
CA ALA A 63 -9.04 2.64 -23.99
C ALA A 63 -8.64 2.72 -22.51
N SER A 64 -8.10 1.62 -21.97
CA SER A 64 -7.70 1.58 -20.56
C SER A 64 -6.72 0.45 -20.26
N VAL A 65 -5.84 0.71 -19.30
CA VAL A 65 -5.01 -0.28 -18.61
C VAL A 65 -5.37 -0.25 -17.13
N LYS A 66 -5.78 -1.38 -16.58
CA LYS A 66 -6.15 -1.54 -15.17
C LYS A 66 -5.20 -2.53 -14.52
N MET A 67 -4.58 -2.13 -13.42
CA MET A 67 -3.50 -2.89 -12.81
C MET A 67 -3.74 -3.19 -11.34
N GLY A 68 -3.53 -4.45 -10.93
CA GLY A 68 -3.17 -4.83 -9.58
C GLY A 68 -1.65 -4.89 -9.44
N THR A 69 -1.11 -4.60 -8.26
CA THR A 69 0.33 -4.65 -8.04
C THR A 69 0.67 -5.01 -6.59
N THR A 70 1.72 -5.81 -6.41
CA THR A 70 2.28 -6.15 -5.09
C THR A 70 3.50 -5.30 -4.71
N VAL A 71 3.83 -4.25 -5.47
CA VAL A 71 5.03 -3.42 -5.23
C VAL A 71 5.07 -2.85 -3.82
N ALA A 72 3.97 -2.26 -3.34
CA ALA A 72 3.89 -1.70 -1.99
C ALA A 72 3.95 -2.78 -0.90
N THR A 73 3.24 -3.89 -1.11
CA THR A 73 3.24 -5.04 -0.19
C THR A 73 4.64 -5.63 -0.03
N ASN A 74 5.31 -5.89 -1.15
CA ASN A 74 6.66 -6.44 -1.15
C ASN A 74 7.65 -5.46 -0.50
N ALA A 75 7.56 -4.16 -0.82
CA ALA A 75 8.40 -3.13 -0.19
C ALA A 75 8.20 -3.06 1.33
N LEU A 76 6.98 -3.26 1.83
CA LEU A 76 6.71 -3.30 3.26
C LEU A 76 7.27 -4.58 3.91
N LEU A 77 7.04 -5.74 3.30
CA LEU A 77 7.50 -7.04 3.81
C LEU A 77 9.04 -7.14 3.85
N GLU A 78 9.70 -6.63 2.82
CA GLU A 78 11.16 -6.66 2.67
C GLU A 78 11.85 -5.45 3.31
N ARG A 79 11.09 -4.53 3.93
CA ARG A 79 11.63 -3.29 4.53
C ARG A 79 12.42 -2.43 3.54
N LYS A 80 11.96 -2.35 2.30
CA LYS A 80 12.61 -1.62 1.18
C LYS A 80 11.91 -0.31 0.80
N GLY A 81 11.15 0.32 1.69
CA GLY A 81 10.57 1.65 1.46
C GLY A 81 11.60 2.78 1.60
N ASP A 82 11.18 3.99 1.36
CA ASP A 82 12.06 5.16 1.41
C ASP A 82 12.31 5.63 2.85
N ARG A 83 13.53 6.13 3.09
CA ARG A 83 13.92 6.68 4.39
C ARG A 83 13.01 7.84 4.78
N THR A 84 12.41 7.75 5.96
CA THR A 84 11.32 8.62 6.39
C THR A 84 11.63 9.35 7.70
N LEU A 85 11.34 10.65 7.73
CA LEU A 85 11.31 11.47 8.94
C LEU A 85 9.89 11.49 9.49
N LEU A 86 9.71 11.25 10.78
CA LEU A 86 8.46 11.51 11.49
C LEU A 86 8.54 12.84 12.24
N LEU A 87 7.62 13.77 11.94
CA LEU A 87 7.37 14.98 12.74
C LEU A 87 6.11 14.76 13.57
N ILE A 88 6.24 14.86 14.89
CA ILE A 88 5.14 14.59 15.83
C ILE A 88 5.06 15.69 16.89
N THR A 89 3.90 15.92 17.46
CA THR A 89 3.70 16.84 18.59
C THR A 89 4.65 16.54 19.75
N LYS A 90 5.27 17.56 20.33
CA LYS A 90 6.17 17.40 21.49
C LYS A 90 5.51 16.68 22.66
N GLY A 91 6.23 15.72 23.24
CA GLY A 91 5.79 14.81 24.32
C GLY A 91 5.23 13.48 23.79
N PHE A 92 5.25 13.24 22.46
CA PHE A 92 4.75 12.02 21.82
C PHE A 92 5.79 11.31 20.95
N GLY A 93 7.08 11.61 21.11
CA GLY A 93 8.15 11.03 20.30
C GLY A 93 8.17 9.50 20.31
N ASP A 94 7.88 8.88 21.44
CA ASP A 94 7.84 7.43 21.59
C ASP A 94 6.46 6.79 21.31
N LEU A 95 5.46 7.60 20.96
CA LEU A 95 4.06 7.16 20.89
C LEU A 95 3.86 5.99 19.91
N LEU A 96 4.43 6.07 18.71
CA LEU A 96 4.27 5.03 17.70
C LEU A 96 5.09 3.78 18.05
N ARG A 97 6.22 3.95 18.76
CA ARG A 97 7.03 2.84 19.27
C ARG A 97 6.29 2.07 20.36
N ILE A 98 5.63 2.76 21.28
CA ILE A 98 4.82 2.18 22.34
C ILE A 98 3.53 1.57 21.75
N GLY A 99 2.91 2.28 20.82
CA GLY A 99 1.68 1.87 20.13
C GLY A 99 0.55 1.57 21.11
N TYR A 100 -0.05 0.38 20.99
CA TYR A 100 -1.08 -0.15 21.90
C TYR A 100 -0.52 -1.16 22.89
N GLN A 101 0.78 -1.23 23.05
CA GLN A 101 1.49 -2.18 23.94
C GLN A 101 1.26 -3.65 23.57
N ASN A 102 0.95 -3.94 22.32
CA ASN A 102 0.81 -5.30 21.84
C ASN A 102 2.17 -6.02 21.93
N ARG A 103 2.15 -7.24 22.46
CA ARG A 103 3.33 -8.09 22.57
C ARG A 103 3.22 -9.20 21.52
N PRO A 104 4.23 -9.38 20.65
CA PRO A 104 4.23 -10.50 19.68
C PRO A 104 4.14 -11.86 20.39
N LEU A 105 4.81 -12.00 21.53
CA LEU A 105 4.75 -13.16 22.40
C LEU A 105 4.41 -12.70 23.81
N LEU A 106 3.23 -13.11 24.32
CA LEU A 106 2.65 -12.56 25.55
C LEU A 106 3.52 -12.80 26.80
N PHE A 107 4.17 -13.96 26.88
CA PHE A 107 4.94 -14.40 28.05
C PHE A 107 6.48 -14.34 27.83
N ASP A 108 6.92 -13.77 26.72
CA ASP A 108 8.35 -13.63 26.48
C ASP A 108 8.94 -12.54 27.39
N LEU A 109 10.07 -12.87 28.05
CA LEU A 109 10.80 -11.90 28.88
C LEU A 109 11.63 -10.93 28.02
N ASN A 110 12.04 -11.36 26.82
CA ASN A 110 12.79 -10.55 25.87
C ASN A 110 11.88 -10.09 24.72
N ILE A 111 11.08 -9.07 24.97
CA ILE A 111 10.09 -8.56 24.00
C ILE A 111 10.78 -7.96 22.80
N GLN A 112 10.61 -8.58 21.63
CA GLN A 112 11.04 -8.05 20.35
C GLN A 112 9.89 -7.25 19.73
N LEU A 113 10.03 -5.93 19.65
CA LEU A 113 9.06 -5.08 18.96
C LEU A 113 9.35 -5.06 17.47
N PRO A 114 8.30 -4.92 16.61
CA PRO A 114 8.49 -4.74 15.18
C PRO A 114 9.42 -3.56 14.87
N GLU A 115 10.16 -3.67 13.78
CA GLU A 115 11.01 -2.60 13.27
C GLU A 115 10.17 -1.38 12.86
N LEU A 116 10.66 -0.19 13.21
CA LEU A 116 10.00 1.06 12.83
C LEU A 116 10.23 1.37 11.34
N LEU A 117 9.24 1.98 10.70
CA LEU A 117 9.32 2.40 9.29
C LEU A 117 9.93 3.79 9.11
N TYR A 118 10.22 4.50 10.18
CA TYR A 118 10.88 5.81 10.12
C TYR A 118 12.28 5.75 10.69
N ASP A 119 13.21 6.45 10.05
CA ASP A 119 14.61 6.52 10.47
C ASP A 119 14.81 7.48 11.65
N ARG A 120 13.98 8.51 11.72
CA ARG A 120 14.11 9.56 12.72
C ARG A 120 12.75 10.10 13.12
N VAL A 121 12.62 10.42 14.41
CA VAL A 121 11.50 11.19 14.94
C VAL A 121 11.99 12.55 15.43
N VAL A 122 11.20 13.58 15.17
CA VAL A 122 11.43 14.92 15.71
C VAL A 122 10.14 15.43 16.35
N GLU A 123 10.25 15.76 17.63
CA GLU A 123 9.17 16.36 18.39
C GLU A 123 9.09 17.87 18.07
N VAL A 124 7.93 18.29 17.58
CA VAL A 124 7.67 19.67 17.19
C VAL A 124 6.97 20.42 18.31
N SER A 125 7.49 21.58 18.65
CA SER A 125 6.93 22.46 19.67
C SER A 125 5.67 23.15 19.14
N GLU A 126 4.52 22.51 19.34
CA GLU A 126 3.18 22.98 19.00
C GLU A 126 2.15 22.27 19.91
N ARG A 127 0.91 22.76 20.01
CA ARG A 127 -0.18 22.07 20.66
C ARG A 127 -1.55 22.60 20.26
N LEU A 128 -2.46 21.70 19.92
CA LEU A 128 -3.90 21.96 19.81
C LEU A 128 -4.64 21.28 20.98
N ASP A 129 -5.74 21.88 21.43
CA ASP A 129 -6.68 21.21 22.35
C ASP A 129 -7.69 20.30 21.60
N ALA A 130 -8.55 19.64 22.33
CA ALA A 130 -9.55 18.73 21.78
C ALA A 130 -10.65 19.42 20.95
N GLN A 131 -10.74 20.74 20.99
CA GLN A 131 -11.63 21.57 20.18
C GLN A 131 -10.92 22.15 18.94
N GLY A 132 -9.62 21.85 18.77
CA GLY A 132 -8.81 22.35 17.66
C GLY A 132 -8.28 23.77 17.87
N LYS A 133 -8.41 24.33 19.09
CA LYS A 133 -7.87 25.64 19.44
C LYS A 133 -6.36 25.55 19.67
N ILE A 134 -5.62 26.55 19.21
CA ILE A 134 -4.17 26.63 19.40
C ILE A 134 -3.86 26.97 20.86
N VAL A 135 -3.31 25.98 21.60
CA VAL A 135 -2.78 26.15 22.96
C VAL A 135 -1.33 26.61 22.93
N LYS A 136 -0.56 26.09 21.98
CA LYS A 136 0.83 26.48 21.74
C LYS A 136 1.07 26.66 20.25
N LYS A 137 1.61 27.83 19.88
CA LYS A 137 1.96 28.14 18.50
C LYS A 137 3.06 27.22 18.00
N LEU A 138 3.02 26.95 16.69
CA LEU A 138 4.02 26.18 15.99
C LEU A 138 5.36 26.90 15.96
N ASP A 139 6.44 26.19 16.30
CA ASP A 139 7.82 26.66 16.12
C ASP A 139 8.33 26.28 14.71
N GLU A 140 8.07 27.16 13.75
CA GLU A 140 8.48 26.95 12.36
C GLU A 140 10.01 26.91 12.18
N ASN A 141 10.77 27.63 13.01
CA ASN A 141 12.23 27.65 12.89
C ASN A 141 12.83 26.31 13.31
N GLN A 142 12.32 25.72 14.39
CA GLN A 142 12.69 24.36 14.79
C GLN A 142 12.45 23.36 13.65
N VAL A 143 11.29 23.45 12.99
CA VAL A 143 10.93 22.56 11.87
C VAL A 143 11.85 22.74 10.67
N LYS A 144 12.13 23.99 10.25
CA LYS A 144 13.05 24.28 9.14
C LYS A 144 14.44 23.67 9.38
N ILE A 145 14.97 23.82 10.58
CA ILE A 145 16.28 23.24 10.96
C ILE A 145 16.22 21.70 10.89
N ALA A 146 15.15 21.10 11.42
CA ALA A 146 15.00 19.65 11.43
C ALA A 146 14.88 19.07 10.02
N LEU A 147 14.07 19.71 9.15
CA LEU A 147 13.89 19.29 7.76
C LEU A 147 15.19 19.40 6.96
N LYS A 148 15.93 20.54 7.06
CA LYS A 148 17.23 20.71 6.40
C LYS A 148 18.23 19.64 6.84
N LYS A 149 18.29 19.34 8.15
CA LYS A 149 19.17 18.30 8.66
C LYS A 149 18.79 16.93 8.11
N ALA A 150 17.50 16.58 8.08
CA ALA A 150 17.03 15.33 7.53
C ALA A 150 17.36 15.18 6.03
N LYS A 151 17.15 16.26 5.26
CA LYS A 151 17.48 16.29 3.82
C LYS A 151 18.98 16.08 3.57
N ASN A 152 19.84 16.75 4.36
CA ASN A 152 21.30 16.58 4.28
C ASN A 152 21.74 15.15 4.63
N ASP A 153 21.00 14.46 5.49
CA ASP A 153 21.23 13.06 5.86
C ASP A 153 20.61 12.06 4.85
N GLY A 154 20.08 12.55 3.72
CA GLY A 154 19.51 11.74 2.64
C GLY A 154 18.10 11.21 2.92
N ILE A 155 17.35 11.84 3.86
CA ILE A 155 15.95 11.52 4.11
C ILE A 155 15.09 12.43 3.23
N ASN A 156 14.36 11.84 2.28
CA ASN A 156 13.57 12.56 1.28
C ASN A 156 12.06 12.43 1.48
N SER A 157 11.63 11.65 2.47
CA SER A 157 10.23 11.44 2.79
C SER A 157 9.92 11.93 4.20
N VAL A 158 8.78 12.59 4.41
CA VAL A 158 8.33 13.08 5.71
C VAL A 158 6.89 12.71 6.01
N ALA A 159 6.67 12.14 7.18
CA ALA A 159 5.36 11.93 7.79
C ALA A 159 5.13 12.99 8.87
N ILE A 160 3.99 13.68 8.81
CA ILE A 160 3.62 14.75 9.75
C ILE A 160 2.32 14.31 10.47
N ALA A 161 2.41 14.11 11.79
CA ALA A 161 1.26 13.63 12.57
C ALA A 161 1.16 14.39 13.89
N PHE A 162 0.23 15.36 13.96
CA PHE A 162 0.04 16.18 15.15
C PHE A 162 -1.23 15.85 15.91
N MET A 163 -1.19 16.12 17.21
CA MET A 163 -2.34 15.96 18.08
C MET A 163 -3.48 16.85 17.58
N HIS A 164 -4.67 16.28 17.44
CA HIS A 164 -5.91 16.96 17.02
C HIS A 164 -5.91 17.60 15.62
N SER A 165 -4.91 17.30 14.75
CA SER A 165 -4.88 17.80 13.38
C SER A 165 -6.04 17.33 12.51
N TYR A 166 -6.75 16.28 12.90
CA TYR A 166 -7.99 15.83 12.26
C TYR A 166 -9.16 16.83 12.45
N ILE A 167 -9.09 17.74 13.44
CA ILE A 167 -10.05 18.84 13.66
C ILE A 167 -9.52 20.14 13.05
N ASN A 168 -8.26 20.50 13.35
CA ASN A 168 -7.62 21.70 12.83
C ASN A 168 -6.28 21.32 12.16
N PRO A 169 -6.21 21.37 10.82
CA PRO A 169 -5.02 20.98 10.05
C PRO A 169 -3.95 22.08 9.92
N ASP A 170 -4.15 23.28 10.48
CA ASP A 170 -3.33 24.45 10.18
C ASP A 170 -1.83 24.23 10.42
N HIS A 171 -1.46 23.65 11.56
CA HIS A 171 -0.05 23.39 11.88
C HIS A 171 0.57 22.38 10.90
N GLU A 172 -0.13 21.31 10.52
CA GLU A 172 0.35 20.34 9.53
C GLU A 172 0.48 20.98 8.13
N ASN A 173 -0.48 21.83 7.74
CA ASN A 173 -0.42 22.52 6.46
C ASN A 173 0.76 23.49 6.35
N VAL A 174 1.08 24.21 7.44
CA VAL A 174 2.26 25.11 7.48
C VAL A 174 3.54 24.28 7.29
N ILE A 175 3.66 23.17 8.01
CA ILE A 175 4.87 22.32 7.90
C ILE A 175 4.96 21.66 6.53
N ALA A 176 3.85 21.23 5.94
CA ALA A 176 3.85 20.67 4.59
C ALA A 176 4.43 21.66 3.58
N LYS A 177 4.03 22.95 3.64
CA LYS A 177 4.60 23.99 2.79
C LYS A 177 6.10 24.24 3.03
N ILE A 178 6.54 24.14 4.29
CA ILE A 178 7.97 24.24 4.59
C ILE A 178 8.73 23.06 3.99
N ALA A 179 8.19 21.84 4.09
CA ALA A 179 8.80 20.64 3.52
C ALA A 179 8.82 20.68 1.98
N GLU A 180 7.78 21.22 1.33
CA GLU A 180 7.75 21.48 -0.11
C GLU A 180 8.90 22.45 -0.52
N ASN A 181 9.09 23.54 0.22
CA ASN A 181 10.17 24.50 -0.02
C ASN A 181 11.57 23.92 0.22
N GLU A 182 11.70 22.89 1.06
CA GLU A 182 12.95 22.15 1.28
C GLU A 182 13.11 20.97 0.31
N ASN A 183 12.25 20.89 -0.72
CA ASN A 183 12.27 19.88 -1.79
C ASN A 183 12.21 18.42 -1.28
N PHE A 184 11.32 18.12 -0.34
CA PHE A 184 11.00 16.73 0.01
C PHE A 184 10.20 16.06 -1.10
N ASP A 185 10.59 14.85 -1.48
CA ASP A 185 9.97 14.10 -2.58
C ASP A 185 8.59 13.55 -2.18
N GLN A 186 8.42 13.23 -0.90
CA GLN A 186 7.16 12.77 -0.33
C GLN A 186 6.84 13.51 0.97
N ILE A 187 5.62 14.04 1.04
CA ILE A 187 5.09 14.73 2.21
C ILE A 187 3.71 14.13 2.52
N SER A 188 3.65 13.33 3.57
CA SER A 188 2.40 12.72 4.04
C SER A 188 1.92 13.44 5.31
N VAL A 189 0.73 14.03 5.25
CA VAL A 189 0.13 14.76 6.37
C VAL A 189 -1.06 14.00 6.93
N SER A 190 -1.11 13.83 8.24
CA SER A 190 -2.02 12.88 8.89
C SER A 190 -3.50 13.23 8.70
N HIS A 191 -3.86 14.50 8.63
CA HIS A 191 -5.22 14.93 8.39
C HIS A 191 -5.76 14.63 6.98
N LYS A 192 -4.87 14.37 5.99
CA LYS A 192 -5.25 13.93 4.63
C LYS A 192 -5.17 12.41 4.49
N VAL A 193 -4.11 11.81 5.07
CA VAL A 193 -3.84 10.37 4.92
C VAL A 193 -4.87 9.53 5.68
N SER A 194 -5.17 9.90 6.93
CA SER A 194 -6.13 9.19 7.80
C SER A 194 -6.82 10.18 8.75
N PRO A 195 -7.85 10.93 8.29
CA PRO A 195 -8.47 12.04 9.05
C PRO A 195 -9.35 11.54 10.20
N LEU A 196 -8.80 10.67 11.05
CA LEU A 196 -9.51 9.99 12.12
C LEU A 196 -8.90 10.32 13.48
N ILE A 197 -9.73 10.26 14.52
CA ILE A 197 -9.31 10.34 15.92
C ILE A 197 -8.29 9.23 16.25
N LYS A 198 -7.54 9.36 17.34
CA LYS A 198 -6.49 8.47 17.83
C LYS A 198 -5.16 8.63 17.07
N LEU A 199 -4.22 9.33 17.71
CA LEU A 199 -2.94 9.70 17.09
C LEU A 199 -2.07 8.50 16.72
N VAL A 200 -2.10 7.38 17.45
CA VAL A 200 -1.32 6.19 17.16
C VAL A 200 -1.66 5.67 15.75
N GLY A 201 -2.91 5.26 15.51
CA GLY A 201 -3.30 4.68 14.23
C GLY A 201 -3.21 5.68 13.07
N ARG A 202 -3.48 6.99 13.32
CA ARG A 202 -3.28 8.05 12.32
C ARG A 202 -1.81 8.23 11.99
N GLY A 203 -0.94 8.26 13.00
CA GLY A 203 0.50 8.41 12.82
C GLY A 203 1.13 7.22 12.10
N ASP A 204 0.81 5.99 12.51
CA ASP A 204 1.30 4.77 11.84
C ASP A 204 0.90 4.75 10.36
N THR A 205 -0.37 5.05 10.03
CA THR A 205 -0.83 5.09 8.65
C THR A 205 -0.14 6.18 7.83
N THR A 206 0.14 7.34 8.46
CA THR A 206 0.88 8.43 7.80
C THR A 206 2.34 8.06 7.53
N VAL A 207 2.97 7.34 8.46
CA VAL A 207 4.32 6.81 8.25
C VAL A 207 4.34 5.76 7.13
N VAL A 208 3.38 4.84 7.10
CA VAL A 208 3.25 3.85 6.02
C VAL A 208 3.11 4.54 4.67
N ASP A 209 2.27 5.57 4.58
CA ASP A 209 2.08 6.33 3.35
C ASP A 209 3.37 7.03 2.91
N ALA A 210 4.06 7.70 3.84
CA ALA A 210 5.34 8.36 3.56
C ALA A 210 6.43 7.38 3.13
N TYR A 211 6.44 6.19 3.71
CA TYR A 211 7.42 5.14 3.45
C TYR A 211 7.23 4.44 2.10
N LEU A 212 5.97 4.22 1.68
CA LEU A 212 5.63 3.41 0.50
C LEU A 212 5.29 4.23 -0.75
N SER A 213 4.75 5.44 -0.59
CA SER A 213 4.32 6.25 -1.73
C SER A 213 5.45 6.58 -2.71
N PRO A 214 6.70 6.83 -2.30
CA PRO A 214 7.77 7.10 -3.25
C PRO A 214 8.09 5.91 -4.16
N ILE A 215 8.22 4.70 -3.61
CA ILE A 215 8.50 3.51 -4.42
C ILE A 215 7.34 3.18 -5.36
N LEU A 216 6.11 3.37 -4.87
CA LEU A 216 4.91 3.18 -5.68
C LEU A 216 4.86 4.19 -6.83
N ARG A 217 5.17 5.47 -6.57
CA ARG A 217 5.17 6.53 -7.58
C ARG A 217 6.24 6.28 -8.65
N ARG A 218 7.44 5.82 -8.27
CA ARG A 218 8.48 5.43 -9.24
C ARG A 218 7.96 4.35 -10.18
N TYR A 219 7.28 3.34 -9.64
CA TYR A 219 6.67 2.29 -10.45
C TYR A 219 5.55 2.83 -11.36
N VAL A 220 4.62 3.61 -10.81
CA VAL A 220 3.54 4.22 -11.59
C VAL A 220 4.09 5.08 -12.72
N ASN A 221 5.09 5.94 -12.43
CA ASN A 221 5.72 6.79 -13.44
C ASN A 221 6.38 5.94 -14.56
N GLN A 222 7.09 4.87 -14.20
CA GLN A 222 7.69 3.97 -15.19
C GLN A 222 6.67 3.38 -16.16
N VAL A 223 5.49 2.99 -15.64
CA VAL A 223 4.39 2.47 -16.48
C VAL A 223 3.73 3.58 -17.29
N SER A 224 3.51 4.74 -16.66
CA SER A 224 2.89 5.91 -17.31
C SER A 224 3.71 6.43 -18.48
N GLU A 225 5.05 6.53 -18.34
CA GLU A 225 5.94 7.01 -19.41
C GLU A 225 5.80 6.21 -20.71
N GLU A 226 5.48 4.91 -20.63
CA GLU A 226 5.27 4.05 -21.79
C GLU A 226 3.84 4.14 -22.37
N LEU A 227 2.88 4.71 -21.60
CA LEU A 227 1.45 4.70 -21.93
C LEU A 227 0.83 6.11 -22.11
N GLU A 228 1.54 7.20 -21.80
CA GLU A 228 0.92 8.53 -21.69
C GLU A 228 1.25 9.49 -22.84
N GLU A 229 1.81 9.04 -23.98
CA GLU A 229 2.16 9.95 -25.08
C GLU A 229 0.99 10.87 -25.51
N ASP A 230 -0.29 10.41 -25.40
CA ASP A 230 -1.46 11.15 -25.84
C ASP A 230 -2.50 11.45 -24.75
N LYS A 231 -2.27 11.04 -23.49
CA LYS A 231 -3.27 11.13 -22.39
C LYS A 231 -4.64 10.53 -22.70
N SER A 232 -4.76 9.75 -23.78
CA SER A 232 -6.02 9.11 -24.20
C SER A 232 -6.28 7.81 -23.46
N THR A 233 -5.22 7.09 -23.07
CA THR A 233 -5.28 5.82 -22.32
C THR A 233 -5.51 6.07 -20.83
N LYS A 234 -6.58 5.50 -20.27
CA LYS A 234 -6.85 5.57 -18.84
C LYS A 234 -6.02 4.51 -18.09
N LEU A 235 -4.99 4.94 -17.38
CA LEU A 235 -4.21 4.08 -16.47
C LEU A 235 -4.81 4.12 -15.07
N MET A 236 -5.26 2.97 -14.57
CA MET A 236 -5.93 2.85 -13.28
C MET A 236 -5.30 1.73 -12.46
N PHE A 237 -5.22 1.93 -11.16
CA PHE A 237 -4.71 0.95 -10.21
C PHE A 237 -5.78 0.46 -9.24
N MET A 238 -5.74 -0.83 -8.93
CA MET A 238 -6.57 -1.45 -7.91
C MET A 238 -6.10 -0.99 -6.53
N GLN A 239 -7.04 -0.55 -5.70
CA GLN A 239 -6.80 -0.23 -4.31
C GLN A 239 -7.12 -1.41 -3.39
N SER A 240 -6.58 -1.40 -2.18
CA SER A 240 -6.82 -2.41 -1.14
C SER A 240 -8.30 -2.56 -0.76
N ASN A 241 -9.11 -1.54 -1.02
CA ASN A 241 -10.57 -1.56 -0.79
C ASN A 241 -11.39 -2.20 -1.93
N GLY A 242 -10.73 -2.64 -3.02
CA GLY A 242 -11.34 -3.22 -4.21
C GLY A 242 -11.84 -2.21 -5.24
N GLY A 243 -11.62 -0.91 -5.02
CA GLY A 243 -11.88 0.14 -6.02
C GLY A 243 -10.70 0.33 -6.97
N LEU A 244 -10.99 0.94 -8.13
CA LEU A 244 -9.97 1.42 -9.06
C LEU A 244 -9.78 2.92 -8.88
N THR A 245 -8.55 3.39 -8.88
CA THR A 245 -8.20 4.81 -8.86
C THR A 245 -7.32 5.18 -10.04
N ASP A 246 -7.33 6.45 -10.42
CA ASP A 246 -6.39 7.00 -11.40
C ASP A 246 -4.94 6.86 -10.89
N ALA A 247 -4.01 6.63 -11.81
CA ALA A 247 -2.58 6.46 -11.50
C ALA A 247 -2.02 7.60 -10.64
N ASN A 248 -2.42 8.85 -10.91
CA ASN A 248 -1.95 10.03 -10.20
C ASN A 248 -2.48 10.14 -8.75
N LEU A 249 -3.56 9.43 -8.42
CA LEU A 249 -4.19 9.43 -7.10
C LEU A 249 -3.84 8.19 -6.27
N PHE A 250 -3.03 7.27 -6.82
CA PHE A 250 -2.68 6.03 -6.16
C PHE A 250 -1.61 6.25 -5.09
N GLN A 251 -1.93 5.96 -3.82
CA GLN A 251 -1.09 6.22 -2.65
C GLN A 251 -0.64 4.93 -1.97
N GLY A 252 0.49 4.99 -1.26
CA GLY A 252 1.11 3.84 -0.60
C GLY A 252 0.19 3.11 0.37
N LYS A 253 -0.56 3.85 1.19
CA LYS A 253 -1.53 3.28 2.16
C LYS A 253 -2.67 2.48 1.49
N ASP A 254 -3.01 2.81 0.25
CA ASP A 254 -4.13 2.20 -0.48
C ASP A 254 -3.71 1.01 -1.38
N ALA A 255 -2.39 0.74 -1.47
CA ALA A 255 -1.82 -0.21 -2.41
C ALA A 255 -1.47 -1.58 -1.80
N LEU A 256 -1.56 -1.74 -0.47
CA LEU A 256 -0.97 -2.86 0.26
C LEU A 256 -1.57 -4.24 -0.03
N LEU A 257 -2.86 -4.34 -0.33
CA LEU A 257 -3.54 -5.59 -0.67
C LEU A 257 -4.21 -5.52 -2.05
N SER A 258 -3.60 -4.78 -2.96
CA SER A 258 -4.15 -4.47 -4.30
C SER A 258 -4.44 -5.74 -5.13
N GLY A 259 -3.49 -6.69 -5.22
CA GLY A 259 -3.67 -7.95 -5.94
C GLY A 259 -4.79 -8.81 -5.31
N PRO A 260 -4.67 -9.20 -4.02
CA PRO A 260 -5.72 -9.96 -3.33
C PRO A 260 -7.10 -9.31 -3.38
N ALA A 261 -7.20 -7.97 -3.27
CA ALA A 261 -8.47 -7.26 -3.39
C ALA A 261 -9.10 -7.43 -4.79
N GLY A 262 -8.29 -7.43 -5.84
CA GLY A 262 -8.71 -7.76 -7.20
C GLY A 262 -9.26 -9.18 -7.29
N GLY A 263 -8.64 -10.15 -6.62
CA GLY A 263 -9.10 -11.53 -6.49
C GLY A 263 -10.49 -11.62 -5.85
N VAL A 264 -10.73 -10.90 -4.75
CA VAL A 264 -12.05 -10.83 -4.09
C VAL A 264 -13.11 -10.28 -5.05
N VAL A 265 -12.81 -9.17 -5.74
CA VAL A 265 -13.74 -8.58 -6.72
C VAL A 265 -14.05 -9.56 -7.84
N SER A 266 -13.04 -10.25 -8.37
CA SER A 266 -13.20 -11.26 -9.44
C SER A 266 -14.07 -12.42 -8.98
N MET A 267 -13.79 -12.99 -7.80
CA MET A 267 -14.60 -14.06 -7.19
C MET A 267 -16.08 -13.67 -7.11
N VAL A 268 -16.36 -12.47 -6.59
CA VAL A 268 -17.75 -12.01 -6.40
C VAL A 268 -18.44 -11.81 -7.74
N GLN A 269 -17.80 -11.20 -8.73
CA GLN A 269 -18.41 -10.98 -10.04
C GLN A 269 -18.67 -12.28 -10.78
N THR A 270 -17.72 -13.22 -10.76
CA THR A 270 -17.86 -14.54 -11.38
C THR A 270 -18.94 -15.36 -10.69
N GLY A 271 -18.94 -15.38 -9.35
CA GLY A 271 -19.95 -16.10 -8.57
C GLY A 271 -21.36 -15.55 -8.80
N LYS A 272 -21.54 -14.23 -8.88
CA LYS A 272 -22.83 -13.60 -9.21
C LYS A 272 -23.30 -13.99 -10.63
N GLN A 273 -22.40 -14.01 -11.61
CA GLN A 273 -22.70 -14.47 -12.96
C GLN A 273 -23.16 -15.92 -13.00
N ALA A 274 -22.60 -16.76 -12.12
CA ALA A 274 -22.97 -18.15 -11.94
C ALA A 274 -24.25 -18.34 -11.07
N GLY A 275 -24.86 -17.26 -10.57
CA GLY A 275 -26.10 -17.31 -9.77
C GLY A 275 -25.90 -17.52 -8.28
N TYR A 276 -24.66 -17.40 -7.74
CA TYR A 276 -24.38 -17.59 -6.32
C TYR A 276 -24.30 -16.24 -5.57
N GLY A 277 -24.96 -16.16 -4.42
CA GLY A 277 -24.96 -14.97 -3.56
C GLY A 277 -24.10 -15.11 -2.30
N LYS A 278 -23.60 -16.32 -1.99
CA LYS A 278 -22.69 -16.59 -0.85
C LYS A 278 -21.48 -17.34 -1.39
N LEU A 279 -20.29 -16.80 -1.12
CA LEU A 279 -19.05 -17.28 -1.73
C LEU A 279 -17.93 -17.34 -0.71
N ILE A 280 -17.06 -18.31 -0.85
CA ILE A 280 -15.75 -18.34 -0.20
C ILE A 280 -14.71 -18.34 -1.32
N GLY A 281 -13.80 -17.36 -1.28
CA GLY A 281 -12.63 -17.32 -2.14
C GLY A 281 -11.46 -18.04 -1.49
N PHE A 282 -10.74 -18.80 -2.28
CA PHE A 282 -9.57 -19.55 -1.83
C PHE A 282 -8.50 -19.47 -2.92
N ASP A 283 -7.49 -18.64 -2.68
CA ASP A 283 -6.37 -18.41 -3.61
C ASP A 283 -5.08 -18.95 -3.01
N MET A 284 -4.64 -20.12 -3.47
CA MET A 284 -3.42 -20.77 -3.02
C MET A 284 -2.27 -20.47 -3.97
N GLY A 285 -1.34 -19.66 -3.51
CA GLY A 285 -0.05 -19.43 -4.16
C GLY A 285 1.01 -20.48 -3.80
N GLY A 286 2.27 -20.20 -4.10
CA GLY A 286 3.40 -21.08 -3.75
C GLY A 286 3.73 -21.09 -2.26
N THR A 287 3.54 -19.97 -1.56
CA THR A 287 3.99 -19.72 -0.18
C THR A 287 2.86 -19.44 0.80
N SER A 288 1.73 -18.92 0.33
CA SER A 288 0.59 -18.53 1.16
C SER A 288 -0.73 -18.83 0.46
N THR A 289 -1.79 -18.82 1.24
CA THR A 289 -3.17 -18.97 0.78
C THR A 289 -4.00 -17.81 1.31
N ASP A 290 -4.65 -17.08 0.42
CA ASP A 290 -5.57 -16.00 0.75
C ASP A 290 -7.01 -16.54 0.74
N VAL A 291 -7.73 -16.30 1.84
CA VAL A 291 -9.13 -16.72 2.02
C VAL A 291 -9.99 -15.49 2.25
N CYS A 292 -11.10 -15.39 1.55
CA CYS A 292 -12.07 -14.32 1.70
C CYS A 292 -13.51 -14.86 1.64
N HIS A 293 -14.44 -14.07 2.16
CA HIS A 293 -15.85 -14.41 2.23
C HIS A 293 -16.71 -13.30 1.63
N PHE A 294 -17.85 -13.70 1.04
CA PHE A 294 -18.86 -12.78 0.53
C PHE A 294 -20.25 -13.35 0.80
N ALA A 295 -21.12 -12.56 1.41
CA ALA A 295 -22.52 -12.93 1.72
C ALA A 295 -23.50 -11.78 1.39
N GLY A 296 -23.37 -11.22 0.17
CA GLY A 296 -24.23 -10.13 -0.30
C GLY A 296 -23.50 -8.79 -0.35
N GLU A 297 -22.55 -8.53 0.53
CA GLU A 297 -21.71 -7.34 0.56
C GLU A 297 -20.23 -7.69 0.73
N TYR A 298 -19.34 -6.79 0.31
CA TYR A 298 -17.90 -6.93 0.51
C TYR A 298 -17.54 -6.71 1.98
N GLU A 299 -16.88 -7.67 2.59
CA GLU A 299 -16.31 -7.50 3.91
C GLU A 299 -15.07 -6.59 3.84
N ARG A 300 -15.03 -5.56 4.68
CA ARG A 300 -13.92 -4.60 4.77
C ARG A 300 -13.49 -4.40 6.20
N SER A 301 -12.19 -4.29 6.41
CA SER A 301 -11.59 -3.82 7.65
C SER A 301 -11.10 -2.38 7.46
N PHE A 302 -11.26 -1.57 8.51
CA PHE A 302 -10.70 -0.21 8.56
C PHE A 302 -9.42 -0.14 9.38
N GLU A 303 -9.11 -1.18 10.13
CA GLU A 303 -7.87 -1.31 10.90
C GLU A 303 -7.30 -2.71 10.60
N THR A 304 -6.07 -2.73 10.08
CA THR A 304 -5.38 -3.96 9.70
C THR A 304 -3.94 -3.90 10.22
N GLU A 305 -3.39 -5.03 10.59
CA GLU A 305 -1.97 -5.17 10.87
C GLU A 305 -1.33 -6.04 9.77
N LEU A 306 -0.32 -5.51 9.12
CA LEU A 306 0.42 -6.20 8.08
C LEU A 306 1.92 -6.09 8.37
N ALA A 307 2.62 -7.23 8.44
CA ALA A 307 4.06 -7.28 8.77
C ALA A 307 4.43 -6.53 10.07
N GLY A 308 3.56 -6.60 11.09
CA GLY A 308 3.75 -5.89 12.36
C GLY A 308 3.51 -4.38 12.30
N VAL A 309 2.93 -3.87 11.21
CA VAL A 309 2.62 -2.46 11.02
C VAL A 309 1.11 -2.24 11.01
N ARG A 310 0.64 -1.32 11.85
CA ARG A 310 -0.78 -0.96 11.94
C ARG A 310 -1.16 0.04 10.85
N ILE A 311 -2.28 -0.21 10.21
CA ILE A 311 -2.77 0.59 9.09
C ILE A 311 -4.26 0.86 9.29
N ARG A 312 -4.66 2.12 9.20
CA ARG A 312 -6.05 2.57 9.25
C ARG A 312 -6.48 3.11 7.89
N ALA A 313 -6.78 2.20 7.00
CA ALA A 313 -7.32 2.47 5.68
C ALA A 313 -8.36 1.40 5.32
N PRO A 314 -9.37 1.72 4.50
CA PRO A 314 -10.32 0.71 4.04
C PRO A 314 -9.61 -0.36 3.24
N MET A 315 -9.70 -1.62 3.67
CA MET A 315 -9.13 -2.78 2.98
C MET A 315 -10.15 -3.90 2.89
N MET A 316 -10.09 -4.71 1.85
CA MET A 316 -10.84 -5.96 1.79
C MET A 316 -10.42 -6.85 2.96
N GLN A 317 -11.39 -7.51 3.59
CA GLN A 317 -11.13 -8.51 4.64
C GLN A 317 -10.61 -9.78 3.97
N ILE A 318 -9.31 -10.03 4.12
CA ILE A 318 -8.62 -11.18 3.56
C ILE A 318 -7.81 -11.82 4.68
N ASN A 319 -7.97 -13.12 4.85
CA ASN A 319 -7.20 -13.91 5.81
C ASN A 319 -6.12 -14.67 5.08
N THR A 320 -4.86 -14.32 5.34
CA THR A 320 -3.71 -14.98 4.73
C THR A 320 -3.16 -16.04 5.67
N VAL A 321 -3.07 -17.26 5.18
CA VAL A 321 -2.43 -18.40 5.88
C VAL A 321 -1.08 -18.68 5.25
N ALA A 322 -0.03 -18.80 6.06
CA ALA A 322 1.32 -19.10 5.60
C ALA A 322 1.46 -20.61 5.22
N ALA A 323 0.60 -21.05 4.33
CA ALA A 323 0.62 -22.40 3.75
C ALA A 323 0.26 -22.29 2.27
N GLY A 324 1.05 -22.87 1.39
CA GLY A 324 0.85 -22.83 -0.07
C GLY A 324 1.33 -24.10 -0.72
N GLY A 325 1.37 -24.13 -2.05
CA GLY A 325 1.75 -25.29 -2.84
C GLY A 325 3.16 -25.84 -2.57
N GLY A 326 4.06 -24.99 -2.03
CA GLY A 326 5.41 -25.38 -1.59
C GLY A 326 5.50 -25.92 -0.16
N SER A 327 4.40 -25.95 0.59
CA SER A 327 4.40 -26.38 2.00
C SER A 327 4.56 -27.90 2.13
N ILE A 328 5.47 -28.31 3.02
CA ILE A 328 5.67 -29.74 3.33
C ILE A 328 4.74 -30.11 4.46
N LEU A 329 3.80 -31.01 4.20
CA LEU A 329 2.89 -31.53 5.21
C LEU A 329 3.58 -32.63 6.01
N SER A 330 3.63 -32.49 7.34
CA SER A 330 4.13 -33.52 8.23
C SER A 330 3.14 -33.81 9.35
N PHE A 331 2.90 -35.10 9.62
CA PHE A 331 2.13 -35.50 10.78
C PHE A 331 3.06 -35.69 11.99
N LYS A 332 2.76 -34.96 13.07
CA LYS A 332 3.39 -35.19 14.39
C LYS A 332 2.25 -35.55 15.35
N ALA A 333 2.40 -36.69 16.04
CA ALA A 333 1.48 -37.04 17.11
C ALA A 333 1.59 -35.98 18.23
N VAL A 334 0.54 -35.24 18.47
CA VAL A 334 0.47 -34.18 19.50
C VAL A 334 -0.52 -34.63 20.57
N SER A 335 -0.18 -34.42 21.83
CA SER A 335 -1.13 -34.65 22.92
C SER A 335 -2.25 -33.60 22.82
N TYR A 336 -3.51 -34.02 22.88
CA TYR A 336 -4.69 -33.16 22.80
C TYR A 336 -4.75 -32.04 23.86
N THR A 337 -3.98 -32.17 24.92
CA THR A 337 -3.90 -31.14 25.98
C THR A 337 -3.32 -29.80 25.52
N HIS A 338 -2.69 -29.74 24.34
CA HIS A 338 -2.08 -28.53 23.79
C HIS A 338 -2.95 -27.81 22.73
N LEU A 339 -4.07 -28.40 22.30
CA LEU A 339 -4.94 -27.81 21.26
C LEU A 339 -5.84 -26.69 21.79
N ARG A 340 -6.01 -26.54 23.10
CA ARG A 340 -6.82 -25.49 23.71
C ARG A 340 -6.15 -24.13 23.82
N ALA A 341 -4.89 -24.02 23.46
CA ALA A 341 -4.17 -22.75 23.54
C ALA A 341 -4.29 -21.89 22.25
N HIS A 342 -5.06 -22.35 21.28
CA HIS A 342 -5.19 -21.72 19.97
C HIS A 342 -6.63 -21.43 19.54
N GLU A 343 -7.59 -21.46 20.49
CA GLU A 343 -8.94 -20.94 20.26
C GLU A 343 -9.02 -19.44 20.51
#